data_178720b4679d607e0bfffb7a808445f5
#
_entry.id   178720b4679d607e0bfffb7a808445f5
#
_cell.length_a   1.000
_cell.length_b   1.000
_cell.length_c   1.000
_cell.angle_alpha   90.00
_cell.angle_beta   90.00
_cell.angle_gamma   90.00
#
_symmetry.space_group_name_H-M   'P 1'
#
loop_
_entity.id
_entity.type
_entity.pdbx_description
1 polymer ?
#
loop_
_entity_poly.entity_id
_entity_poly.type
_entity_poly.pdbx_seq_one_letter_code
_entity_poly.pdbx_strand_id
1 'polypeptide(L)'
;MNNMERSKKKKHPVKYEIMWAVIIIALILLPQLIGTTKVVDESQGLDENGCPVTSTTFEDLEAPGTVFGTLTITEWQDAIEKRFPKGVLRQYNTVADSYQGLEAGETDAALGFIDERQTLASTHPNLAFITEPFAAINFGFGTQKNEKGDVICKEMNQYLAEIKGNGVYDALREKWEDPNRSGDVMGKYEFSGEKGTLRVSTGGLWTPMTFYVGETLTGEFIEIVNGFCAAFGYTPQYEVVAKSAEMTGLASGIYDICADSISPSPERLETINVTDTLMTDEYYLLVRREPVMKEVSKASVFFKNMKDSIRRTFFTEDRYKILLSGLKVTILLSLVSGVFGTLLGVLICYLRTRNNPFVSMLASLYIRIFRSLPVVVLLLVLNYLVFGNSGLNSFWICAITFSIEFSAYCSEIFRSGINAVPPGQAKAATALGFGKLETFHSVILPQALVHFLPPYSGQLIATVKMTSVAGYISVIDLTKASDIIRSRTYEAFFPLLFTSVVYFLLCILLISLLRAAEKRIHPQQRHVRKEIVEIVEAFHGDDDKAFVPLPGAEK
;
A
#
# COMPACT_ATOMS: atom_id res chain seq x y z
N MET A 1 19.94 -37.14 36.00
CA MET A 1 18.74 -36.23 35.95
C MET A 1 18.92 -34.95 35.14
N ASN A 2 20.12 -34.64 34.61
CA ASN A 2 20.38 -33.39 33.86
C ASN A 2 20.25 -33.46 32.34
N ASN A 3 20.07 -34.65 31.73
CA ASN A 3 20.01 -34.80 30.25
C ASN A 3 18.60 -34.76 29.67
N MET A 4 17.55 -34.86 30.49
CA MET A 4 16.16 -34.72 30.01
C MET A 4 15.67 -33.27 29.81
N GLU A 5 16.27 -32.31 30.50
CA GLU A 5 15.89 -30.88 30.36
C GLU A 5 16.49 -30.21 29.13
N ARG A 6 17.66 -30.63 28.63
CA ARG A 6 18.28 -30.06 27.43
C ARG A 6 17.55 -30.45 26.11
N SER A 7 16.87 -31.58 26.08
CA SER A 7 16.10 -32.06 24.92
C SER A 7 14.80 -31.23 24.66
N LYS A 8 14.26 -30.56 25.68
CA LYS A 8 13.03 -29.78 25.57
C LYS A 8 13.22 -28.36 24.98
N LYS A 9 14.47 -27.85 24.93
CA LYS A 9 14.74 -26.46 24.47
C LYS A 9 14.83 -26.24 22.95
N LYS A 10 14.81 -27.29 22.11
CA LYS A 10 14.95 -27.15 20.64
C LYS A 10 13.64 -27.13 19.85
N LYS A 11 12.48 -26.90 20.44
CA LYS A 11 11.20 -27.22 19.79
C LYS A 11 10.40 -26.08 19.18
N HIS A 12 10.79 -24.79 19.14
CA HIS A 12 9.98 -23.79 18.45
C HIS A 12 10.80 -22.60 17.87
N PRO A 13 11.31 -22.69 16.62
CA PRO A 13 11.93 -21.54 15.94
C PRO A 13 10.97 -20.33 15.86
N VAL A 14 9.68 -20.56 15.66
CA VAL A 14 8.63 -19.52 15.61
C VAL A 14 8.51 -18.77 16.96
N LYS A 15 8.71 -19.43 18.10
CA LYS A 15 8.70 -18.76 19.42
C LYS A 15 9.84 -17.74 19.56
N TYR A 16 11.02 -18.07 19.02
CA TYR A 16 12.15 -17.13 19.04
C TYR A 16 11.96 -15.97 18.06
N GLU A 17 11.41 -16.23 16.90
CA GLU A 17 11.08 -15.17 15.92
C GLU A 17 10.05 -14.19 16.49
N ILE A 18 8.99 -14.68 17.14
CA ILE A 18 8.01 -13.85 17.84
C ILE A 18 8.65 -13.12 19.03
N MET A 19 9.49 -13.80 19.81
CA MET A 19 10.19 -13.18 20.94
C MET A 19 11.10 -12.03 20.48
N TRP A 20 11.89 -12.22 19.43
CA TRP A 20 12.73 -11.16 18.88
C TRP A 20 11.93 -10.01 18.30
N ALA A 21 10.82 -10.29 17.62
CA ALA A 21 9.92 -9.25 17.14
C ALA A 21 9.33 -8.43 18.30
N VAL A 22 8.90 -9.09 19.37
CA VAL A 22 8.40 -8.41 20.58
C VAL A 22 9.52 -7.58 21.24
N ILE A 23 10.75 -8.09 21.30
CA ILE A 23 11.89 -7.36 21.85
C ILE A 23 12.20 -6.12 20.99
N ILE A 24 12.21 -6.25 19.67
CA ILE A 24 12.44 -5.11 18.75
C ILE A 24 11.34 -4.07 18.91
N ILE A 25 10.08 -4.49 18.92
CA ILE A 25 8.93 -3.59 19.13
C ILE A 25 9.04 -2.92 20.51
N ALA A 26 9.39 -3.67 21.55
CA ALA A 26 9.59 -3.12 22.89
C ALA A 26 10.73 -2.10 22.93
N LEU A 27 11.85 -2.35 22.25
CA LEU A 27 12.97 -1.41 22.14
C LEU A 27 12.60 -0.13 21.40
N ILE A 28 11.74 -0.21 20.38
CA ILE A 28 11.23 0.95 19.64
C ILE A 28 10.26 1.76 20.52
N LEU A 29 9.42 1.08 21.31
CA LEU A 29 8.40 1.74 22.15
C LEU A 29 8.94 2.22 23.50
N LEU A 30 10.01 1.61 24.00
CA LEU A 30 10.58 1.94 25.33
C LEU A 30 10.92 3.43 25.51
N PRO A 31 11.54 4.12 24.53
CA PRO A 31 11.78 5.56 24.62
C PRO A 31 10.51 6.40 24.69
N GLN A 32 9.39 5.88 24.19
CA GLN A 32 8.08 6.54 24.22
C GLN A 32 7.36 6.41 25.57
N LEU A 33 7.80 5.48 26.42
CA LEU A 33 7.15 5.15 27.69
C LEU A 33 7.91 5.70 28.89
N ILE A 34 9.21 5.94 28.77
CA ILE A 34 10.06 6.34 29.91
C ILE A 34 10.25 7.86 29.94
N GLY A 35 10.00 8.45 31.09
CA GLY A 35 10.23 9.88 31.39
C GLY A 35 8.98 10.73 31.31
N THR A 36 9.17 12.01 31.48
CA THR A 36 8.16 13.05 31.27
C THR A 36 8.32 13.66 29.88
N THR A 37 7.22 14.08 29.28
CA THR A 37 7.21 14.89 28.08
C THR A 37 6.46 16.17 28.37
N LYS A 38 6.87 17.24 27.72
CA LYS A 38 6.11 18.46 27.74
C LYS A 38 4.99 18.33 26.71
N VAL A 39 3.75 18.41 27.15
CA VAL A 39 2.57 18.40 26.28
C VAL A 39 2.00 19.80 26.30
N VAL A 40 1.50 20.21 25.16
CA VAL A 40 0.77 21.48 25.05
C VAL A 40 -0.41 21.43 26.02
N ASP A 41 -0.57 22.47 26.82
CA ASP A 41 -1.79 22.63 27.61
C ASP A 41 -2.93 22.96 26.65
N GLU A 42 -3.74 21.93 26.35
CA GLU A 42 -4.89 22.02 25.44
C GLU A 42 -5.88 23.14 25.83
N SER A 43 -5.78 23.67 27.05
CA SER A 43 -6.64 24.75 27.54
C SER A 43 -6.12 26.17 27.28
N GLN A 44 -4.91 26.31 26.74
CA GLN A 44 -4.28 27.61 26.53
C GLN A 44 -3.84 27.82 25.08
N GLY A 45 -3.99 29.05 24.57
CA GLY A 45 -3.62 29.46 23.21
C GLY A 45 -4.57 28.88 22.16
N LEU A 46 -5.86 28.82 22.46
CA LEU A 46 -6.95 28.57 21.53
C LEU A 46 -7.69 29.88 21.25
N ASP A 47 -8.24 30.00 20.03
CA ASP A 47 -9.18 31.06 19.68
C ASP A 47 -10.58 30.81 20.28
N GLU A 48 -11.52 31.70 19.98
CA GLU A 48 -12.92 31.63 20.44
C GLU A 48 -13.63 30.35 19.99
N ASN A 49 -13.13 29.70 18.92
CA ASN A 49 -13.66 28.47 18.35
C ASN A 49 -12.92 27.22 18.86
N GLY A 50 -11.98 27.37 19.79
CA GLY A 50 -11.19 26.26 20.31
C GLY A 50 -10.06 25.80 19.38
N CYS A 51 -9.66 26.61 18.42
CA CYS A 51 -8.60 26.27 17.46
C CYS A 51 -7.24 26.80 17.92
N PRO A 52 -6.15 26.03 17.74
CA PRO A 52 -4.80 26.49 18.08
C PRO A 52 -4.41 27.73 17.30
N VAL A 53 -3.92 28.76 17.99
CA VAL A 53 -3.41 30.00 17.38
C VAL A 53 -1.88 30.04 17.39
N THR A 54 -1.31 30.77 16.45
CA THR A 54 0.13 31.03 16.33
C THR A 54 0.39 32.52 16.22
N SER A 55 1.58 32.95 16.63
CA SER A 55 2.10 34.27 16.36
C SER A 55 2.89 34.33 15.04
N THR A 56 3.14 33.20 14.39
CA THR A 56 3.85 33.15 13.12
C THR A 56 3.01 33.76 12.00
N THR A 57 3.63 34.65 11.23
CA THR A 57 3.02 35.34 10.09
C THR A 57 3.59 34.81 8.76
N PHE A 58 2.99 35.22 7.64
CA PHE A 58 3.56 34.91 6.33
C PHE A 58 4.93 35.54 6.09
N GLU A 59 5.18 36.72 6.68
CA GLU A 59 6.46 37.40 6.58
C GLU A 59 7.60 36.60 7.21
N ASP A 60 7.33 35.89 8.31
CA ASP A 60 8.30 34.99 8.95
C ASP A 60 8.69 33.82 8.03
N LEU A 61 7.77 33.41 7.16
CA LEU A 61 7.97 32.30 6.21
C LEU A 61 8.60 32.75 4.88
N GLU A 62 8.77 34.07 4.62
CA GLU A 62 9.45 34.59 3.42
C GLU A 62 10.98 34.48 3.50
N ALA A 63 11.52 34.02 4.62
CA ALA A 63 12.94 33.83 4.81
C ALA A 63 13.51 32.82 3.78
N PRO A 64 14.70 33.10 3.18
CA PRO A 64 15.32 32.14 2.27
C PRO A 64 15.62 30.81 2.95
N GLY A 65 15.21 29.71 2.32
CA GLY A 65 15.43 28.37 2.82
C GLY A 65 14.33 27.83 3.75
N THR A 66 13.24 28.58 3.98
CA THR A 66 12.03 28.06 4.65
C THR A 66 11.51 26.83 3.92
N VAL A 67 11.31 25.73 4.64
CA VAL A 67 10.92 24.43 4.07
C VAL A 67 9.42 24.24 4.21
N PHE A 68 8.73 24.07 3.07
CA PHE A 68 7.29 23.83 3.02
C PHE A 68 6.98 22.38 2.72
N GLY A 69 6.19 21.71 3.59
CA GLY A 69 5.67 20.38 3.35
C GLY A 69 4.47 20.42 2.38
N THR A 70 4.57 19.69 1.27
CA THR A 70 3.52 19.62 0.25
C THR A 70 3.27 18.18 -0.18
N LEU A 71 2.16 17.93 -0.87
CA LEU A 71 1.90 16.64 -1.50
C LEU A 71 2.55 16.59 -2.90
N THR A 72 2.89 15.37 -3.32
CA THR A 72 3.47 15.14 -4.64
C THR A 72 2.46 15.51 -5.74
N ILE A 73 2.90 16.34 -6.69
CA ILE A 73 2.13 16.74 -7.89
C ILE A 73 0.77 17.35 -7.51
N THR A 74 0.80 18.54 -6.94
CA THR A 74 -0.40 19.27 -6.57
C THR A 74 -0.31 20.75 -6.95
N GLU A 75 -1.47 21.36 -7.14
CA GLU A 75 -1.67 22.80 -7.35
C GLU A 75 -1.13 23.66 -6.20
N TRP A 76 -0.94 23.07 -5.04
CA TRP A 76 -0.38 23.73 -3.85
C TRP A 76 1.09 24.05 -4.02
N GLN A 77 1.79 23.22 -4.76
CA GLN A 77 3.19 23.44 -5.12
C GLN A 77 3.33 24.75 -5.86
N ASP A 78 2.52 24.92 -6.90
CA ASP A 78 2.50 26.14 -7.71
C ASP A 78 2.12 27.38 -6.87
N ALA A 79 1.14 27.23 -5.95
CA ALA A 79 0.70 28.31 -5.09
C ALA A 79 1.79 28.74 -4.08
N ILE A 80 2.50 27.75 -3.49
CA ILE A 80 3.61 28.00 -2.57
C ILE A 80 4.79 28.65 -3.31
N GLU A 81 5.20 28.12 -4.46
CA GLU A 81 6.30 28.67 -5.26
C GLU A 81 6.02 30.11 -5.70
N LYS A 82 4.78 30.40 -6.06
CA LYS A 82 4.37 31.75 -6.43
C LYS A 82 4.38 32.72 -5.26
N ARG A 83 3.92 32.29 -4.08
CA ARG A 83 3.84 33.15 -2.88
C ARG A 83 5.17 33.24 -2.14
N PHE A 84 5.94 32.16 -2.13
CA PHE A 84 7.20 32.04 -1.42
C PHE A 84 8.34 31.58 -2.36
N PRO A 85 8.80 32.44 -3.29
CA PRO A 85 9.73 32.05 -4.35
C PRO A 85 11.15 31.67 -3.86
N LYS A 86 11.47 31.92 -2.60
CA LYS A 86 12.74 31.56 -1.95
C LYS A 86 12.60 30.33 -1.04
N GLY A 87 11.40 29.79 -0.93
CA GLY A 87 11.11 28.60 -0.14
C GLY A 87 11.63 27.33 -0.79
N VAL A 88 11.78 26.30 0.00
CA VAL A 88 12.17 24.95 -0.43
C VAL A 88 10.98 24.02 -0.23
N LEU A 89 10.62 23.25 -1.27
CA LEU A 89 9.53 22.30 -1.17
C LEU A 89 10.05 20.93 -0.73
N ARG A 90 9.35 20.32 0.23
CA ARG A 90 9.55 18.92 0.63
C ARG A 90 8.27 18.15 0.38
N GLN A 91 8.33 17.16 -0.49
CA GLN A 91 7.17 16.40 -0.94
C GLN A 91 6.89 15.21 -0.03
N TYR A 92 5.62 15.00 0.28
CA TYR A 92 5.09 13.87 1.03
C TYR A 92 4.00 13.14 0.23
N ASN A 93 3.79 11.87 0.53
CA ASN A 93 2.78 11.06 -0.14
C ASN A 93 1.37 11.26 0.44
N THR A 94 1.27 11.65 1.71
CA THR A 94 0.00 11.90 2.40
C THR A 94 0.06 13.15 3.25
N VAL A 95 -1.11 13.75 3.52
CA VAL A 95 -1.25 14.90 4.44
C VAL A 95 -0.73 14.54 5.83
N ALA A 96 -1.04 13.34 6.32
CA ALA A 96 -0.57 12.86 7.62
C ALA A 96 0.97 12.80 7.73
N ASP A 97 1.65 12.39 6.65
CA ASP A 97 3.12 12.38 6.62
C ASP A 97 3.67 13.82 6.65
N SER A 98 3.01 14.75 5.94
CA SER A 98 3.38 16.18 5.92
C SER A 98 3.25 16.81 7.31
N TYR A 99 2.16 16.52 8.03
CA TYR A 99 1.96 17.02 9.39
C TYR A 99 2.98 16.43 10.37
N GLN A 100 3.25 15.15 10.25
CA GLN A 100 4.29 14.50 11.06
C GLN A 100 5.69 15.08 10.79
N GLY A 101 6.00 15.37 9.52
CA GLY A 101 7.24 16.05 9.13
C GLY A 101 7.35 17.46 9.74
N LEU A 102 6.22 18.20 9.76
CA LEU A 102 6.16 19.53 10.39
C LEU A 102 6.36 19.43 11.92
N GLU A 103 5.70 18.50 12.60
CA GLU A 103 5.89 18.27 14.05
C GLU A 103 7.32 17.83 14.38
N ALA A 104 7.95 17.03 13.53
CA ALA A 104 9.33 16.60 13.67
C ALA A 104 10.37 17.70 13.39
N GLY A 105 9.95 18.83 12.84
CA GLY A 105 10.85 19.93 12.46
C GLY A 105 11.57 19.72 11.13
N GLU A 106 11.09 18.81 10.31
CA GLU A 106 11.62 18.56 8.97
C GLU A 106 11.18 19.63 7.96
N THR A 107 10.04 20.28 8.24
CA THR A 107 9.51 21.44 7.51
C THR A 107 9.16 22.55 8.48
N ASP A 108 9.06 23.78 7.99
CA ASP A 108 8.71 24.96 8.77
C ASP A 108 7.23 25.29 8.70
N ALA A 109 6.62 24.97 7.57
CA ALA A 109 5.19 25.07 7.34
C ALA A 109 4.69 23.86 6.53
N ALA A 110 3.40 23.55 6.64
CA ALA A 110 2.72 22.56 5.84
C ALA A 110 1.35 23.08 5.41
N LEU A 111 0.80 22.50 4.34
CA LEU A 111 -0.55 22.84 3.93
C LEU A 111 -1.57 22.33 4.95
N GLY A 112 -2.57 23.16 5.27
CA GLY A 112 -3.69 22.81 6.14
C GLY A 112 -5.04 23.07 5.48
N PHE A 113 -6.01 22.23 5.80
CA PHE A 113 -7.39 22.34 5.32
C PHE A 113 -8.26 22.96 6.41
N ILE A 114 -9.10 23.92 6.04
CA ILE A 114 -9.96 24.64 7.00
C ILE A 114 -10.90 23.69 7.76
N ASP A 115 -11.36 22.64 7.10
CA ASP A 115 -12.26 21.64 7.68
C ASP A 115 -11.61 20.85 8.84
N GLU A 116 -10.29 20.82 8.89
CA GLU A 116 -9.52 20.16 9.94
C GLU A 116 -9.33 21.05 11.18
N ARG A 117 -9.66 22.32 11.07
CA ARG A 117 -9.37 23.32 12.12
C ARG A 117 -9.93 22.93 13.48
N GLN A 118 -11.16 22.39 13.52
CA GLN A 118 -11.80 21.94 14.76
C GLN A 118 -11.18 20.66 15.34
N THR A 119 -10.63 19.80 14.50
CA THR A 119 -10.04 18.52 14.91
C THR A 119 -8.55 18.62 15.19
N LEU A 120 -7.87 19.64 14.66
CA LEU A 120 -6.43 19.85 14.77
C LEU A 120 -5.95 19.90 16.23
N ALA A 121 -6.67 20.61 17.09
CA ALA A 121 -6.33 20.71 18.52
C ALA A 121 -6.24 19.35 19.22
N SER A 122 -7.05 18.38 18.78
CA SER A 122 -7.09 17.03 19.35
C SER A 122 -6.16 16.04 18.65
N THR A 123 -5.84 16.26 17.38
CA THR A 123 -5.01 15.36 16.58
C THR A 123 -3.55 15.77 16.55
N HIS A 124 -3.31 17.09 16.38
CA HIS A 124 -1.99 17.71 16.25
C HIS A 124 -1.89 18.96 17.14
N PRO A 125 -1.88 18.82 18.48
CA PRO A 125 -1.93 19.94 19.41
C PRO A 125 -0.70 20.86 19.34
N ASN A 126 0.36 20.43 18.68
CA ASN A 126 1.60 21.21 18.47
C ASN A 126 1.57 22.04 17.18
N LEU A 127 0.49 21.95 16.39
CA LEU A 127 0.32 22.70 15.16
C LEU A 127 -0.74 23.79 15.33
N ALA A 128 -0.64 24.86 14.54
CA ALA A 128 -1.61 25.93 14.47
C ALA A 128 -1.75 26.43 13.04
N PHE A 129 -2.94 26.91 12.69
CA PHE A 129 -3.18 27.60 11.43
C PHE A 129 -2.69 29.03 11.50
N ILE A 130 -2.05 29.51 10.44
CA ILE A 130 -2.01 30.94 10.14
C ILE A 130 -3.44 31.32 9.75
N THR A 131 -4.00 32.35 10.39
CA THR A 131 -5.42 32.70 10.31
C THR A 131 -5.89 33.16 8.94
N GLU A 132 -4.98 33.69 8.11
CA GLU A 132 -5.27 34.15 6.76
C GLU A 132 -5.00 33.07 5.72
N PRO A 133 -5.85 32.92 4.69
CA PRO A 133 -5.55 32.03 3.59
C PRO A 133 -4.38 32.61 2.77
N PHE A 134 -3.45 31.73 2.36
CA PHE A 134 -2.35 32.15 1.50
C PHE A 134 -2.69 32.08 0.00
N ALA A 135 -3.70 31.29 -0.37
CA ALA A 135 -4.19 31.16 -1.72
C ALA A 135 -5.67 30.73 -1.74
N ALA A 136 -6.37 31.10 -2.81
CA ALA A 136 -7.69 30.59 -3.14
C ALA A 136 -7.62 29.98 -4.54
N ILE A 137 -8.00 28.73 -4.69
CA ILE A 137 -7.86 27.98 -5.93
C ILE A 137 -9.23 27.46 -6.38
N ASN A 138 -9.52 27.67 -7.65
CA ASN A 138 -10.72 27.16 -8.31
C ASN A 138 -10.50 25.74 -8.77
N PHE A 139 -11.48 24.88 -8.54
CA PHE A 139 -11.47 23.48 -8.94
C PHE A 139 -12.65 23.14 -9.82
N GLY A 140 -12.41 22.22 -10.76
CA GLY A 140 -13.42 21.56 -11.56
C GLY A 140 -13.14 20.05 -11.65
N PHE A 141 -14.01 19.33 -12.32
CA PHE A 141 -13.76 17.94 -12.70
C PHE A 141 -12.92 17.86 -13.96
N GLY A 142 -12.01 16.89 -14.05
CA GLY A 142 -11.21 16.66 -15.23
C GLY A 142 -11.90 15.68 -16.21
N THR A 143 -11.82 15.94 -17.51
CA THR A 143 -12.23 14.99 -18.55
C THR A 143 -11.14 14.79 -19.58
N GLN A 144 -11.24 13.73 -20.39
CA GLN A 144 -10.30 13.48 -21.48
C GLN A 144 -10.27 14.66 -22.45
N LYS A 145 -9.12 14.89 -23.12
CA LYS A 145 -9.00 15.88 -24.19
C LYS A 145 -9.17 15.21 -25.55
N ASN A 146 -10.41 14.82 -25.85
CA ASN A 146 -10.85 14.25 -27.12
C ASN A 146 -12.34 14.51 -27.32
N GLU A 147 -12.88 14.16 -28.50
CA GLU A 147 -14.29 14.40 -28.82
C GLU A 147 -15.29 13.89 -27.77
N LYS A 148 -15.03 12.71 -27.19
CA LYS A 148 -15.87 12.16 -26.10
C LYS A 148 -15.77 13.01 -24.83
N GLY A 149 -14.57 13.36 -24.43
CA GLY A 149 -14.31 14.16 -23.23
C GLY A 149 -14.83 15.59 -23.35
N ASP A 150 -14.78 16.18 -24.55
CA ASP A 150 -15.34 17.51 -24.85
C ASP A 150 -16.86 17.51 -24.64
N VAL A 151 -17.56 16.44 -25.11
CA VAL A 151 -19.00 16.26 -24.90
C VAL A 151 -19.31 16.12 -23.41
N ILE A 152 -18.58 15.25 -22.69
CA ILE A 152 -18.78 15.03 -21.25
C ILE A 152 -18.53 16.33 -20.47
N CYS A 153 -17.46 17.07 -20.78
CA CYS A 153 -17.14 18.34 -20.14
C CYS A 153 -18.27 19.37 -20.32
N LYS A 154 -18.76 19.50 -21.54
CA LYS A 154 -19.88 20.40 -21.86
C LYS A 154 -21.17 20.02 -21.14
N GLU A 155 -21.52 18.73 -21.14
CA GLU A 155 -22.70 18.21 -20.46
C GLU A 155 -22.59 18.38 -18.94
N MET A 156 -21.39 18.16 -18.36
CA MET A 156 -21.14 18.38 -16.95
C MET A 156 -21.28 19.86 -16.59
N ASN A 157 -20.75 20.78 -17.41
CA ASN A 157 -20.90 22.22 -17.20
C ASN A 157 -22.38 22.64 -17.23
N GLN A 158 -23.15 22.08 -18.17
CA GLN A 158 -24.60 22.30 -18.21
C GLN A 158 -25.29 21.81 -16.92
N TYR A 159 -24.96 20.62 -16.45
CA TYR A 159 -25.48 20.06 -15.21
C TYR A 159 -25.10 20.89 -13.98
N LEU A 160 -23.82 21.31 -13.89
CA LEU A 160 -23.35 22.15 -12.79
C LEU A 160 -24.06 23.53 -12.78
N ALA A 161 -24.26 24.14 -13.94
CA ALA A 161 -25.02 25.39 -14.03
C ALA A 161 -26.48 25.21 -13.61
N GLU A 162 -27.11 24.08 -13.96
CA GLU A 162 -28.48 23.76 -13.56
C GLU A 162 -28.61 23.58 -12.04
N ILE A 163 -27.76 22.73 -11.42
CA ILE A 163 -27.85 22.44 -9.97
C ILE A 163 -27.47 23.66 -9.12
N LYS A 164 -26.58 24.53 -9.62
CA LYS A 164 -26.26 25.81 -8.96
C LYS A 164 -27.41 26.81 -9.10
N GLY A 165 -28.05 26.87 -10.26
CA GLY A 165 -29.14 27.80 -10.54
C GLY A 165 -30.44 27.45 -9.81
N ASN A 166 -30.69 26.18 -9.48
CA ASN A 166 -31.90 25.72 -8.78
C ASN A 166 -31.71 25.42 -7.28
N GLY A 167 -30.51 25.68 -6.73
CA GLY A 167 -30.20 25.52 -5.30
C GLY A 167 -29.91 24.08 -4.85
N VAL A 168 -29.91 23.11 -5.75
CA VAL A 168 -29.55 21.70 -5.44
C VAL A 168 -28.11 21.60 -5.01
N TYR A 169 -27.21 22.36 -5.61
CA TYR A 169 -25.79 22.38 -5.25
C TYR A 169 -25.59 22.83 -3.80
N ASP A 170 -26.24 23.93 -3.39
CA ASP A 170 -26.13 24.44 -2.03
C ASP A 170 -26.69 23.44 -0.99
N ALA A 171 -27.80 22.80 -1.32
CA ALA A 171 -28.37 21.74 -0.47
C ALA A 171 -27.48 20.50 -0.35
N LEU A 172 -26.75 20.14 -1.43
CA LEU A 172 -25.75 19.06 -1.39
C LEU A 172 -24.58 19.46 -0.48
N ARG A 173 -24.06 20.66 -0.62
CA ARG A 173 -22.99 21.17 0.23
C ARG A 173 -23.37 21.18 1.71
N GLU A 174 -24.51 21.77 2.05
CA GLU A 174 -25.00 21.79 3.43
C GLU A 174 -25.14 20.37 4.02
N LYS A 175 -25.67 19.44 3.23
CA LYS A 175 -25.81 18.03 3.63
C LYS A 175 -24.46 17.36 3.90
N TRP A 176 -23.46 17.58 3.04
CA TRP A 176 -22.15 16.92 3.15
C TRP A 176 -21.22 17.61 4.15
N GLU A 177 -21.37 18.89 4.37
CA GLU A 177 -20.58 19.68 5.33
C GLU A 177 -21.14 19.60 6.76
N ASP A 178 -22.35 19.03 6.99
CA ASP A 178 -22.93 18.89 8.34
C ASP A 178 -21.98 18.09 9.26
N PRO A 179 -21.46 18.69 10.34
CA PRO A 179 -20.57 18.01 11.27
C PRO A 179 -21.25 16.89 12.07
N ASN A 180 -22.59 16.91 12.14
CA ASN A 180 -23.38 15.86 12.79
C ASN A 180 -23.76 14.71 11.84
N ARG A 181 -23.35 14.79 10.59
CA ARG A 181 -23.59 13.75 9.61
C ARG A 181 -23.04 12.41 10.10
N SER A 182 -23.87 11.37 10.06
CA SER A 182 -23.51 10.01 10.45
C SER A 182 -23.59 9.08 9.25
N GLY A 183 -22.46 8.48 8.89
CA GLY A 183 -22.38 7.46 7.85
C GLY A 183 -22.55 7.99 6.43
N ASP A 184 -23.14 7.13 5.57
CA ASP A 184 -23.44 7.45 4.18
C ASP A 184 -24.82 8.08 4.07
N VAL A 185 -24.85 9.32 3.57
CA VAL A 185 -26.10 10.09 3.35
C VAL A 185 -26.40 10.29 1.86
N MET A 186 -25.68 9.57 0.97
CA MET A 186 -25.83 9.69 -0.47
C MET A 186 -27.27 9.39 -0.93
N GLY A 187 -27.75 10.18 -1.88
CA GLY A 187 -29.05 9.95 -2.52
C GLY A 187 -29.09 8.65 -3.33
N LYS A 188 -30.30 8.18 -3.61
CA LYS A 188 -30.49 7.04 -4.52
C LYS A 188 -30.68 7.57 -5.94
N TYR A 189 -29.91 7.00 -6.87
CA TYR A 189 -29.95 7.36 -8.30
C TYR A 189 -30.29 6.14 -9.14
N GLU A 190 -31.09 6.34 -10.18
CA GLU A 190 -31.40 5.32 -11.19
C GLU A 190 -30.68 5.72 -12.48
N PHE A 191 -29.95 4.77 -13.07
CA PHE A 191 -29.14 5.01 -14.27
C PHE A 191 -29.77 4.32 -15.47
N SER A 192 -30.17 5.09 -16.49
CA SER A 192 -30.73 4.50 -17.72
C SER A 192 -29.67 3.78 -18.56
N GLY A 193 -28.43 4.26 -18.52
CA GLY A 193 -27.31 3.68 -19.26
C GLY A 193 -27.40 3.84 -20.79
N GLU A 194 -28.31 4.68 -21.30
CA GLU A 194 -28.51 4.89 -22.75
C GLU A 194 -27.25 5.38 -23.47
N LYS A 195 -26.42 6.19 -22.79
CA LYS A 195 -25.13 6.66 -23.31
C LYS A 195 -23.95 5.76 -22.93
N GLY A 196 -24.23 4.62 -22.26
CA GLY A 196 -23.21 3.65 -21.85
C GLY A 196 -22.57 3.95 -20.50
N THR A 197 -21.43 3.31 -20.27
CA THR A 197 -20.68 3.41 -19.01
C THR A 197 -19.74 4.60 -19.02
N LEU A 198 -19.75 5.39 -17.93
CA LEU A 198 -18.82 6.46 -17.66
C LEU A 198 -17.77 5.95 -16.65
N ARG A 199 -16.52 5.86 -17.07
CA ARG A 199 -15.40 5.41 -16.21
C ARG A 199 -14.90 6.60 -15.39
N VAL A 200 -15.08 6.52 -14.09
CA VAL A 200 -14.83 7.62 -13.15
C VAL A 200 -13.64 7.27 -12.27
N SER A 201 -12.57 8.05 -12.32
CA SER A 201 -11.47 7.96 -11.36
C SER A 201 -11.68 8.87 -10.15
N THR A 202 -11.19 8.48 -8.99
CA THR A 202 -11.16 9.29 -7.77
C THR A 202 -10.08 8.79 -6.80
N GLY A 203 -9.54 9.65 -5.95
CA GLY A 203 -8.62 9.27 -4.89
C GLY A 203 -9.30 8.54 -3.72
N GLY A 204 -10.58 8.81 -3.47
CA GLY A 204 -11.35 8.21 -2.38
C GLY A 204 -10.84 8.53 -0.98
N LEU A 205 -10.08 9.61 -0.80
CA LEU A 205 -9.33 9.92 0.42
C LEU A 205 -9.67 11.27 1.04
N TRP A 206 -10.56 12.03 0.44
CA TRP A 206 -10.88 13.41 0.83
C TRP A 206 -12.31 13.53 1.35
N THR A 207 -12.48 13.57 2.66
CA THR A 207 -13.78 13.81 3.32
C THR A 207 -14.04 15.33 3.40
N PRO A 208 -15.26 15.80 3.08
CA PRO A 208 -16.47 15.05 2.71
C PRO A 208 -16.64 14.81 1.21
N MET A 209 -15.68 15.13 0.38
CA MET A 209 -15.79 15.16 -1.08
C MET A 209 -15.83 13.76 -1.71
N THR A 210 -14.81 12.94 -1.45
CA THR A 210 -14.69 11.55 -1.94
C THR A 210 -14.09 10.67 -0.87
N PHE A 211 -14.84 9.74 -0.30
CA PHE A 211 -14.37 8.91 0.81
C PHE A 211 -15.18 7.61 0.95
N TYR A 212 -14.75 6.75 1.87
CA TYR A 212 -15.43 5.50 2.15
C TYR A 212 -16.21 5.53 3.46
N VAL A 213 -17.44 5.01 3.45
CA VAL A 213 -18.17 4.60 4.65
C VAL A 213 -18.30 3.08 4.60
N GLY A 214 -17.58 2.38 5.48
CA GLY A 214 -17.44 0.93 5.34
C GLY A 214 -16.72 0.57 4.04
N GLU A 215 -17.36 -0.20 3.17
CA GLU A 215 -16.87 -0.56 1.83
C GLU A 215 -17.48 0.32 0.71
N THR A 216 -18.35 1.25 1.04
CA THR A 216 -19.07 2.08 0.07
C THR A 216 -18.29 3.37 -0.19
N LEU A 217 -17.95 3.62 -1.45
CA LEU A 217 -17.42 4.91 -1.90
C LEU A 217 -18.57 5.93 -1.92
N THR A 218 -18.37 7.06 -1.25
CA THR A 218 -19.39 8.09 -1.07
C THR A 218 -18.75 9.49 -1.02
N GLY A 219 -19.55 10.53 -0.94
CA GLY A 219 -19.11 11.91 -0.82
C GLY A 219 -19.82 12.86 -1.77
N GLU A 220 -19.63 14.15 -1.55
CA GLU A 220 -20.28 15.22 -2.34
C GLU A 220 -20.00 15.06 -3.84
N PHE A 221 -18.74 14.86 -4.23
CA PHE A 221 -18.36 14.74 -5.64
C PHE A 221 -18.91 13.47 -6.28
N ILE A 222 -18.94 12.38 -5.50
CA ILE A 222 -19.56 11.12 -5.96
C ILE A 222 -21.05 11.33 -6.20
N GLU A 223 -21.72 12.05 -5.32
CA GLU A 223 -23.15 12.34 -5.47
C GLU A 223 -23.44 13.27 -6.65
N ILE A 224 -22.62 14.30 -6.88
CA ILE A 224 -22.74 15.18 -8.06
C ILE A 224 -22.57 14.38 -9.35
N VAL A 225 -21.56 13.50 -9.43
CA VAL A 225 -21.34 12.65 -10.62
C VAL A 225 -22.47 11.64 -10.80
N ASN A 226 -23.03 11.08 -9.73
CA ASN A 226 -24.20 10.21 -9.81
C ASN A 226 -25.43 10.96 -10.35
N GLY A 227 -25.67 12.17 -9.86
CA GLY A 227 -26.75 13.03 -10.34
C GLY A 227 -26.58 13.38 -11.83
N PHE A 228 -25.37 13.73 -12.23
CA PHE A 228 -25.03 13.94 -13.64
C PHE A 228 -25.30 12.70 -14.50
N CYS A 229 -24.83 11.53 -14.06
CA CYS A 229 -25.04 10.27 -14.77
C CYS A 229 -26.53 9.93 -14.93
N ALA A 230 -27.31 10.12 -13.88
CA ALA A 230 -28.75 9.89 -13.91
C ALA A 230 -29.46 10.87 -14.86
N ALA A 231 -29.08 12.16 -14.86
CA ALA A 231 -29.70 13.19 -15.70
C ALA A 231 -29.35 13.03 -17.19
N PHE A 232 -28.11 12.61 -17.50
CA PHE A 232 -27.61 12.55 -18.88
C PHE A 232 -27.56 11.14 -19.48
N GLY A 233 -28.01 10.11 -18.76
CA GLY A 233 -28.15 8.75 -19.29
C GLY A 233 -26.87 7.93 -19.28
N TYR A 234 -25.93 8.21 -18.40
CA TYR A 234 -24.73 7.40 -18.17
C TYR A 234 -24.93 6.41 -16.99
N THR A 235 -24.09 5.36 -16.97
CA THR A 235 -23.93 4.50 -15.79
C THR A 235 -22.51 4.68 -15.24
N PRO A 236 -22.31 5.21 -14.01
CA PRO A 236 -20.97 5.44 -13.50
C PRO A 236 -20.29 4.15 -13.08
N GLN A 237 -19.01 4.02 -13.40
CA GLN A 237 -18.13 2.96 -12.91
C GLN A 237 -16.92 3.61 -12.25
N TYR A 238 -16.85 3.51 -10.91
CA TYR A 238 -15.81 4.16 -10.11
C TYR A 238 -14.58 3.29 -9.97
N GLU A 239 -13.40 3.92 -10.09
CA GLU A 239 -12.12 3.34 -9.75
C GLU A 239 -11.33 4.29 -8.84
N VAL A 240 -10.89 3.77 -7.69
CA VAL A 240 -10.11 4.56 -6.72
C VAL A 240 -8.63 4.36 -6.95
N VAL A 241 -7.95 5.41 -7.37
CA VAL A 241 -6.54 5.40 -7.79
C VAL A 241 -5.70 6.39 -6.99
N ALA A 242 -4.38 6.29 -7.11
CA ALA A 242 -3.50 7.33 -6.61
C ALA A 242 -3.63 8.61 -7.46
N LYS A 243 -3.47 9.79 -6.85
CA LYS A 243 -3.62 11.10 -7.53
C LYS A 243 -2.79 11.21 -8.82
N SER A 244 -1.55 10.71 -8.80
CA SER A 244 -0.69 10.67 -9.99
C SER A 244 -1.23 9.78 -11.12
N ALA A 245 -1.99 8.74 -10.77
CA ALA A 245 -2.59 7.82 -11.74
C ALA A 245 -3.87 8.37 -12.36
N GLU A 246 -4.60 9.26 -11.69
CA GLU A 246 -5.79 9.92 -12.22
C GLU A 246 -5.47 10.71 -13.49
N MET A 247 -4.47 11.59 -13.41
CA MET A 247 -4.05 12.44 -14.53
C MET A 247 -3.55 11.60 -15.72
N THR A 248 -2.71 10.61 -15.44
CA THR A 248 -2.22 9.69 -16.48
C THR A 248 -3.35 8.89 -17.11
N GLY A 249 -4.31 8.45 -16.31
CA GLY A 249 -5.46 7.69 -16.77
C GLY A 249 -6.44 8.51 -17.63
N LEU A 250 -6.66 9.78 -17.28
CA LEU A 250 -7.42 10.71 -18.13
C LEU A 250 -6.72 10.96 -19.46
N ALA A 251 -5.43 11.33 -19.42
CA ALA A 251 -4.66 11.64 -20.63
C ALA A 251 -4.53 10.44 -21.57
N SER A 252 -4.46 9.21 -21.04
CA SER A 252 -4.38 7.97 -21.83
C SER A 252 -5.74 7.40 -22.24
N GLY A 253 -6.85 8.01 -21.82
CA GLY A 253 -8.21 7.57 -22.20
C GLY A 253 -8.73 6.36 -21.42
N ILE A 254 -8.11 6.01 -20.29
CA ILE A 254 -8.58 4.94 -19.39
C ILE A 254 -9.81 5.38 -18.62
N TYR A 255 -9.80 6.61 -18.08
CA TYR A 255 -10.93 7.22 -17.40
C TYR A 255 -11.57 8.28 -18.26
N ASP A 256 -12.87 8.42 -18.20
CA ASP A 256 -13.64 9.39 -18.96
C ASP A 256 -13.76 10.72 -18.19
N ILE A 257 -13.86 10.63 -16.86
CA ILE A 257 -13.92 11.78 -15.94
C ILE A 257 -13.17 11.44 -14.64
N CYS A 258 -12.56 12.46 -14.05
CA CYS A 258 -11.99 12.41 -12.71
C CYS A 258 -12.93 13.14 -11.74
N ALA A 259 -13.45 12.40 -10.75
CA ALA A 259 -14.31 12.93 -9.69
C ALA A 259 -13.50 13.41 -8.48
N ASP A 260 -12.37 14.04 -8.74
CA ASP A 260 -11.55 14.76 -7.77
C ASP A 260 -11.36 16.20 -8.24
N SER A 261 -10.96 17.06 -7.31
CA SER A 261 -10.69 18.45 -7.62
C SER A 261 -9.45 18.60 -8.51
N ILE A 262 -9.63 19.22 -9.66
CA ILE A 262 -8.55 19.56 -10.58
C ILE A 262 -8.56 21.07 -10.79
N SER A 263 -7.42 21.72 -10.50
CA SER A 263 -7.26 23.13 -10.84
C SER A 263 -6.84 23.29 -12.31
N PRO A 264 -7.43 24.25 -13.04
CA PRO A 264 -7.08 24.50 -14.44
C PRO A 264 -5.76 25.27 -14.54
N SER A 265 -4.61 24.56 -14.62
CA SER A 265 -3.33 25.18 -15.01
C SER A 265 -3.12 25.12 -16.52
N PRO A 266 -2.35 26.05 -17.14
CA PRO A 266 -2.06 26.03 -18.56
C PRO A 266 -1.52 24.68 -19.05
N GLU A 267 -0.59 24.07 -18.29
CA GLU A 267 0.00 22.77 -18.62
C GLU A 267 -1.03 21.63 -18.59
N ARG A 268 -1.93 21.62 -17.59
CA ARG A 268 -2.99 20.60 -17.50
C ARG A 268 -3.99 20.72 -18.62
N LEU A 269 -4.36 21.97 -18.99
CA LEU A 269 -5.29 22.22 -20.07
C LEU A 269 -4.75 21.84 -21.46
N GLU A 270 -3.44 21.61 -21.61
CA GLU A 270 -2.88 21.00 -22.82
C GLU A 270 -3.23 19.53 -22.99
N THR A 271 -3.39 18.80 -21.88
CA THR A 271 -3.55 17.34 -21.87
C THR A 271 -4.93 16.84 -21.48
N ILE A 272 -5.69 17.62 -20.73
CA ILE A 272 -7.05 17.31 -20.28
C ILE A 272 -7.96 18.53 -20.41
N ASN A 273 -9.28 18.31 -20.39
CA ASN A 273 -10.24 19.37 -20.14
C ASN A 273 -10.57 19.45 -18.66
N VAL A 274 -10.89 20.65 -18.18
CA VAL A 274 -11.40 20.87 -16.83
C VAL A 274 -12.75 21.58 -16.95
N THR A 275 -13.73 21.14 -16.17
CA THR A 275 -15.07 21.76 -16.15
C THR A 275 -15.03 23.18 -15.60
N ASP A 276 -16.13 23.90 -15.72
CA ASP A 276 -16.33 25.17 -15.03
C ASP A 276 -16.13 24.98 -13.52
N THR A 277 -15.80 26.07 -12.83
CA THR A 277 -15.50 26.03 -11.40
C THR A 277 -16.62 25.36 -10.62
N LEU A 278 -16.30 24.20 -10.07
CA LEU A 278 -17.15 23.46 -9.15
C LEU A 278 -17.18 24.15 -7.79
N MET A 279 -15.99 24.36 -7.22
CA MET A 279 -15.79 25.03 -5.94
C MET A 279 -14.51 25.86 -5.96
N THR A 280 -14.45 26.83 -5.05
CA THR A 280 -13.22 27.57 -4.72
C THR A 280 -12.82 27.16 -3.31
N ASP A 281 -11.61 26.70 -3.13
CA ASP A 281 -11.08 26.31 -1.82
C ASP A 281 -9.98 27.28 -1.38
N GLU A 282 -10.02 27.65 -0.11
CA GLU A 282 -9.03 28.52 0.52
C GLU A 282 -7.97 27.68 1.22
N TYR A 283 -6.72 27.96 0.93
CA TYR A 283 -5.59 27.25 1.49
C TYR A 283 -4.93 28.01 2.60
N TYR A 284 -4.67 27.31 3.67
CA TYR A 284 -4.05 27.79 4.88
C TYR A 284 -2.70 27.11 5.08
N LEU A 285 -1.80 27.76 5.80
CA LEU A 285 -0.56 27.14 6.25
C LEU A 285 -0.67 26.75 7.72
N LEU A 286 -0.22 25.55 8.00
CA LEU A 286 0.06 25.06 9.34
C LEU A 286 1.51 25.31 9.68
N VAL A 287 1.75 25.76 10.89
CA VAL A 287 3.08 25.96 11.46
C VAL A 287 3.16 25.31 12.83
N ARG A 288 4.38 25.07 13.32
CA ARG A 288 4.57 24.64 14.70
C ARG A 288 4.14 25.74 15.64
N ARG A 289 3.39 25.38 16.65
CA ARG A 289 2.93 26.27 17.70
C ARG A 289 4.01 26.45 18.77
N GLU A 290 4.24 27.67 19.23
CA GLU A 290 5.00 27.90 20.46
C GLU A 290 4.14 27.51 21.67
N PRO A 291 4.51 26.47 22.42
CA PRO A 291 3.57 25.87 23.36
C PRO A 291 3.69 26.43 24.77
N VAL A 292 2.56 26.64 25.43
CA VAL A 292 2.50 26.60 26.89
C VAL A 292 2.60 25.13 27.32
N MET A 293 3.71 24.75 27.94
CA MET A 293 4.06 23.35 28.17
C MET A 293 3.65 22.89 29.57
N LYS A 294 2.91 21.78 29.64
CA LYS A 294 2.66 21.02 30.87
C LYS A 294 3.45 19.73 30.88
N GLU A 295 4.18 19.46 31.96
CA GLU A 295 4.88 18.18 32.11
C GLU A 295 3.91 17.06 32.45
N VAL A 296 3.88 16.03 31.61
CA VAL A 296 3.08 14.81 31.79
C VAL A 296 3.95 13.58 31.57
N SER A 297 3.58 12.49 32.18
CA SER A 297 4.23 11.21 31.95
C SER A 297 4.08 10.79 30.47
N LYS A 298 5.18 10.49 29.80
CA LYS A 298 5.17 9.94 28.42
C LYS A 298 4.25 8.73 28.29
N ALA A 299 4.26 7.84 29.28
CA ALA A 299 3.40 6.68 29.27
C ALA A 299 1.90 7.05 29.25
N SER A 300 1.48 8.04 30.05
CA SER A 300 0.07 8.49 30.09
C SER A 300 -0.38 9.02 28.72
N VAL A 301 0.45 9.88 28.11
CA VAL A 301 0.19 10.43 26.77
C VAL A 301 0.14 9.32 25.72
N PHE A 302 1.11 8.41 25.74
CA PHE A 302 1.17 7.29 24.81
C PHE A 302 -0.08 6.40 24.90
N PHE A 303 -0.52 6.03 26.10
CA PHE A 303 -1.70 5.17 26.26
C PHE A 303 -3.00 5.89 25.91
N LYS A 304 -3.13 7.21 26.21
CA LYS A 304 -4.27 8.02 25.79
C LYS A 304 -4.33 8.06 24.25
N ASN A 305 -3.23 8.49 23.61
CA ASN A 305 -3.15 8.57 22.15
C ASN A 305 -3.40 7.22 21.48
N MET A 306 -2.82 6.14 22.01
CA MET A 306 -3.04 4.80 21.48
C MET A 306 -4.51 4.37 21.57
N LYS A 307 -5.19 4.64 22.67
CA LYS A 307 -6.63 4.33 22.83
C LYS A 307 -7.47 5.12 21.81
N ASP A 308 -7.17 6.40 21.65
CA ASP A 308 -7.91 7.27 20.72
C ASP A 308 -7.62 6.90 19.26
N SER A 309 -6.37 6.57 18.94
CA SER A 309 -5.98 6.05 17.62
C SER A 309 -6.64 4.72 17.29
N ILE A 310 -6.71 3.78 18.24
CA ILE A 310 -7.43 2.51 18.07
C ILE A 310 -8.91 2.78 17.73
N ARG A 311 -9.55 3.65 18.50
CA ARG A 311 -10.96 3.99 18.26
C ARG A 311 -11.14 4.60 16.86
N ARG A 312 -10.34 5.57 16.48
CA ARG A 312 -10.40 6.25 15.16
C ARG A 312 -10.07 5.30 14.02
N THR A 313 -9.08 4.43 14.19
CA THR A 313 -8.65 3.49 13.14
C THR A 313 -9.67 2.39 12.87
N PHE A 314 -10.33 1.85 13.89
CA PHE A 314 -11.16 0.65 13.75
C PHE A 314 -12.66 0.93 13.85
N PHE A 315 -13.07 1.72 14.83
CA PHE A 315 -14.47 1.77 15.24
C PHE A 315 -15.24 2.96 14.65
N THR A 316 -14.54 4.05 14.33
CA THR A 316 -15.18 5.18 13.66
C THR A 316 -15.55 4.77 12.23
N GLU A 317 -16.81 4.97 11.83
CA GLU A 317 -17.32 4.68 10.48
C GLU A 317 -17.06 3.23 10.00
N ASP A 318 -17.00 2.28 10.93
CA ASP A 318 -16.77 0.85 10.62
C ASP A 318 -15.48 0.58 9.81
N ARG A 319 -14.43 1.37 9.98
CA ARG A 319 -13.17 1.31 9.19
C ARG A 319 -12.49 -0.05 9.23
N TYR A 320 -12.74 -0.86 10.28
CA TYR A 320 -12.25 -2.23 10.33
C TYR A 320 -12.72 -3.09 9.13
N LYS A 321 -13.87 -2.76 8.52
CA LYS A 321 -14.39 -3.46 7.33
C LYS A 321 -13.46 -3.24 6.13
N ILE A 322 -12.95 -2.02 5.94
CA ILE A 322 -12.00 -1.68 4.88
C ILE A 322 -10.71 -2.48 5.06
N LEU A 323 -10.19 -2.58 6.30
CA LEU A 323 -8.98 -3.35 6.60
C LEU A 323 -9.17 -4.85 6.34
N LEU A 324 -10.33 -5.41 6.72
CA LEU A 324 -10.66 -6.81 6.49
C LEU A 324 -10.81 -7.11 4.98
N SER A 325 -11.45 -6.20 4.24
CA SER A 325 -11.57 -6.29 2.79
C SER A 325 -10.19 -6.23 2.12
N GLY A 326 -9.35 -5.26 2.51
CA GLY A 326 -7.98 -5.17 2.01
C GLY A 326 -7.13 -6.41 2.33
N LEU A 327 -7.25 -6.96 3.53
CA LEU A 327 -6.58 -8.21 3.90
C LEU A 327 -7.06 -9.38 3.03
N LYS A 328 -8.38 -9.51 2.79
CA LYS A 328 -8.95 -10.51 1.89
C LYS A 328 -8.40 -10.40 0.48
N VAL A 329 -8.31 -9.17 -0.06
CA VAL A 329 -7.75 -8.90 -1.39
C VAL A 329 -6.27 -9.28 -1.44
N THR A 330 -5.47 -8.91 -0.44
CA THR A 330 -4.05 -9.30 -0.31
C THR A 330 -3.87 -10.81 -0.36
N ILE A 331 -4.66 -11.56 0.42
CA ILE A 331 -4.60 -13.03 0.47
C ILE A 331 -5.02 -13.63 -0.88
N LEU A 332 -6.14 -13.16 -1.44
CA LEU A 332 -6.67 -13.69 -2.69
C LEU A 332 -5.71 -13.42 -3.85
N LEU A 333 -5.19 -12.21 -3.95
CA LEU A 333 -4.23 -11.82 -4.98
C LEU A 333 -2.93 -12.64 -4.90
N SER A 334 -2.41 -12.84 -3.68
CA SER A 334 -1.22 -13.67 -3.44
C SER A 334 -1.46 -15.13 -3.84
N LEU A 335 -2.64 -15.68 -3.50
CA LEU A 335 -3.00 -17.06 -3.83
C LEU A 335 -3.14 -17.27 -5.35
N VAL A 336 -3.90 -16.38 -6.00
CA VAL A 336 -4.13 -16.44 -7.46
C VAL A 336 -2.79 -16.30 -8.20
N SER A 337 -2.00 -15.29 -7.84
CA SER A 337 -0.67 -15.07 -8.46
C SER A 337 0.29 -16.23 -8.19
N GLY A 338 0.27 -16.79 -7.00
CA GLY A 338 1.08 -17.96 -6.66
C GLY A 338 0.70 -19.20 -7.48
N VAL A 339 -0.59 -19.49 -7.64
CA VAL A 339 -1.06 -20.63 -8.43
C VAL A 339 -0.74 -20.46 -9.92
N PHE A 340 -1.20 -19.36 -10.53
CA PHE A 340 -0.97 -19.15 -11.97
C PHE A 340 0.50 -18.93 -12.29
N GLY A 341 1.22 -18.22 -11.43
CA GLY A 341 2.66 -18.04 -11.60
C GLY A 341 3.46 -19.34 -11.45
N THR A 342 3.03 -20.26 -10.58
CA THR A 342 3.63 -21.61 -10.50
C THR A 342 3.41 -22.40 -11.77
N LEU A 343 2.17 -22.43 -12.26
CA LEU A 343 1.84 -23.15 -13.50
C LEU A 343 2.64 -22.59 -14.69
N LEU A 344 2.67 -21.29 -14.82
CA LEU A 344 3.46 -20.62 -15.86
C LEU A 344 4.97 -20.83 -15.65
N GLY A 345 5.46 -20.81 -14.41
CA GLY A 345 6.86 -21.08 -14.08
C GLY A 345 7.33 -22.48 -14.45
N VAL A 346 6.47 -23.50 -14.22
CA VAL A 346 6.72 -24.87 -14.67
C VAL A 346 6.80 -24.93 -16.19
N LEU A 347 5.86 -24.27 -16.89
CA LEU A 347 5.86 -24.20 -18.35
C LEU A 347 7.14 -23.55 -18.89
N ILE A 348 7.53 -22.39 -18.36
CA ILE A 348 8.75 -21.68 -18.77
C ILE A 348 10.00 -22.51 -18.48
N CYS A 349 10.09 -23.17 -17.32
CA CYS A 349 11.17 -24.09 -16.99
C CYS A 349 11.26 -25.23 -18.01
N TYR A 350 10.14 -25.83 -18.36
CA TYR A 350 10.07 -26.87 -19.37
C TYR A 350 10.51 -26.39 -20.76
N LEU A 351 10.02 -25.24 -21.22
CA LEU A 351 10.41 -24.64 -22.51
C LEU A 351 11.91 -24.34 -22.56
N ARG A 352 12.47 -23.86 -21.46
CA ARG A 352 13.90 -23.54 -21.36
C ARG A 352 14.80 -24.78 -21.40
N THR A 353 14.34 -25.91 -20.91
CA THR A 353 15.11 -27.17 -20.89
C THR A 353 14.95 -28.01 -22.18
N ARG A 354 14.15 -27.53 -23.14
CA ARG A 354 14.00 -28.20 -24.44
C ARG A 354 15.27 -28.13 -25.28
N ASN A 355 15.50 -29.18 -26.08
CA ASN A 355 16.64 -29.28 -27.02
C ASN A 355 16.56 -28.28 -28.19
N ASN A 356 15.44 -27.54 -28.36
CA ASN A 356 15.31 -26.52 -29.40
C ASN A 356 15.94 -25.20 -28.90
N PRO A 357 17.05 -24.74 -29.54
CA PRO A 357 17.77 -23.57 -29.09
C PRO A 357 16.95 -22.28 -29.19
N PHE A 358 16.05 -22.19 -30.18
CA PHE A 358 15.20 -21.00 -30.35
C PHE A 358 14.17 -20.88 -29.21
N VAL A 359 13.50 -22.00 -28.86
CA VAL A 359 12.54 -22.01 -27.74
C VAL A 359 13.23 -21.73 -26.40
N SER A 360 14.39 -22.32 -26.18
CA SER A 360 15.19 -22.08 -24.98
C SER A 360 15.68 -20.61 -24.89
N MET A 361 16.04 -20.01 -26.02
CA MET A 361 16.42 -18.60 -26.11
C MET A 361 15.24 -17.68 -25.73
N LEU A 362 14.03 -17.91 -26.28
CA LEU A 362 12.83 -17.15 -25.95
C LEU A 362 12.46 -17.25 -24.48
N ALA A 363 12.48 -18.47 -23.91
CA ALA A 363 12.22 -18.68 -22.49
C ALA A 363 13.26 -17.97 -21.61
N SER A 364 14.54 -17.98 -22.03
CA SER A 364 15.60 -17.27 -21.31
C SER A 364 15.46 -15.75 -21.41
N LEU A 365 15.01 -15.23 -22.54
CA LEU A 365 14.73 -13.81 -22.74
C LEU A 365 13.56 -13.36 -21.84
N TYR A 366 12.47 -14.14 -21.82
CA TYR A 366 11.34 -13.91 -20.90
C TYR A 366 11.82 -13.76 -19.44
N ILE A 367 12.60 -14.72 -18.95
CA ILE A 367 13.10 -14.71 -17.58
C ILE A 367 13.95 -13.47 -17.32
N ARG A 368 14.84 -13.09 -18.24
CA ARG A 368 15.70 -11.92 -18.09
C ARG A 368 14.89 -10.63 -18.00
N ILE A 369 13.92 -10.45 -18.91
CA ILE A 369 13.09 -9.25 -18.95
C ILE A 369 12.32 -9.09 -17.63
N PHE A 370 11.52 -10.10 -17.25
CA PHE A 370 10.61 -9.97 -16.11
C PHE A 370 11.29 -9.98 -14.73
N ARG A 371 12.50 -10.52 -14.63
CA ARG A 371 13.32 -10.41 -13.41
C ARG A 371 14.11 -9.11 -13.29
N SER A 372 14.30 -8.39 -14.39
CA SER A 372 15.07 -7.14 -14.41
C SER A 372 14.20 -5.89 -14.24
N LEU A 373 12.89 -6.00 -14.45
CA LEU A 373 11.97 -4.88 -14.33
C LEU A 373 11.49 -4.73 -12.88
N PRO A 374 11.46 -3.48 -12.34
CA PRO A 374 10.76 -3.23 -11.09
C PRO A 374 9.26 -3.56 -11.25
N VAL A 375 8.70 -4.29 -10.28
CA VAL A 375 7.30 -4.76 -10.37
C VAL A 375 6.29 -3.64 -10.53
N VAL A 376 6.52 -2.48 -9.90
CA VAL A 376 5.66 -1.29 -10.03
C VAL A 376 5.63 -0.81 -11.49
N VAL A 377 6.80 -0.74 -12.14
CA VAL A 377 6.90 -0.33 -13.54
C VAL A 377 6.18 -1.34 -14.44
N LEU A 378 6.40 -2.63 -14.21
CA LEU A 378 5.70 -3.69 -14.95
C LEU A 378 4.18 -3.58 -14.79
N LEU A 379 3.71 -3.34 -13.57
CA LEU A 379 2.29 -3.18 -13.26
C LEU A 379 1.68 -2.00 -14.02
N LEU A 380 2.35 -0.84 -14.00
CA LEU A 380 1.88 0.37 -14.70
C LEU A 380 1.90 0.19 -16.23
N VAL A 381 2.97 -0.43 -16.77
CA VAL A 381 3.05 -0.73 -18.21
C VAL A 381 1.93 -1.66 -18.64
N LEU A 382 1.68 -2.74 -17.91
CA LEU A 382 0.58 -3.65 -18.24
C LEU A 382 -0.78 -2.98 -18.09
N ASN A 383 -0.98 -2.20 -17.03
CA ASN A 383 -2.24 -1.50 -16.81
C ASN A 383 -2.53 -0.46 -17.90
N TYR A 384 -1.58 0.42 -18.20
CA TYR A 384 -1.83 1.57 -19.08
C TYR A 384 -1.60 1.26 -20.56
N LEU A 385 -0.55 0.49 -20.91
CA LEU A 385 -0.17 0.29 -22.30
C LEU A 385 -0.75 -0.99 -22.90
N VAL A 386 -0.93 -2.06 -22.09
CA VAL A 386 -1.38 -3.36 -22.63
C VAL A 386 -2.87 -3.57 -22.41
N PHE A 387 -3.37 -3.32 -21.21
CA PHE A 387 -4.75 -3.61 -20.83
C PHE A 387 -5.64 -2.37 -20.68
N GLY A 388 -5.13 -1.16 -20.91
CA GLY A 388 -5.85 0.09 -20.67
C GLY A 388 -7.25 0.17 -21.33
N ASN A 389 -7.39 -0.39 -22.52
CA ASN A 389 -8.66 -0.42 -23.27
C ASN A 389 -9.35 -1.79 -23.27
N SER A 390 -8.89 -2.75 -22.44
CA SER A 390 -9.40 -4.12 -22.46
C SER A 390 -10.70 -4.32 -21.68
N GLY A 391 -11.10 -3.37 -20.81
CA GLY A 391 -12.20 -3.54 -19.86
C GLY A 391 -11.91 -4.57 -18.75
N LEU A 392 -10.66 -5.01 -18.60
CA LEU A 392 -10.27 -5.97 -17.58
C LEU A 392 -10.21 -5.26 -16.22
N ASN A 393 -10.80 -5.87 -15.19
CA ASN A 393 -10.75 -5.34 -13.83
C ASN A 393 -9.30 -5.30 -13.32
N SER A 394 -8.93 -4.23 -12.61
CA SER A 394 -7.59 -3.97 -12.06
C SER A 394 -7.06 -5.13 -11.20
N PHE A 395 -7.92 -5.84 -10.47
CA PHE A 395 -7.54 -7.05 -9.72
C PHE A 395 -6.89 -8.10 -10.63
N TRP A 396 -7.48 -8.37 -11.81
CA TRP A 396 -6.94 -9.35 -12.75
C TRP A 396 -5.66 -8.88 -13.42
N ILE A 397 -5.52 -7.57 -13.66
CA ILE A 397 -4.26 -6.99 -14.17
C ILE A 397 -3.14 -7.18 -13.14
N CYS A 398 -3.41 -6.91 -11.85
CA CYS A 398 -2.47 -7.23 -10.76
C CYS A 398 -2.12 -8.73 -10.73
N ALA A 399 -3.13 -9.60 -10.79
CA ALA A 399 -2.94 -11.04 -10.74
C ALA A 399 -2.07 -11.55 -11.89
N ILE A 400 -2.29 -11.05 -13.12
CA ILE A 400 -1.49 -11.37 -14.30
C ILE A 400 -0.05 -10.86 -14.11
N THR A 401 0.12 -9.60 -13.70
CA THR A 401 1.44 -8.99 -13.51
C THR A 401 2.28 -9.78 -12.51
N PHE A 402 1.71 -10.07 -11.34
CA PHE A 402 2.41 -10.80 -10.29
C PHE A 402 2.63 -12.28 -10.67
N SER A 403 1.72 -12.88 -11.45
CA SER A 403 1.92 -14.22 -11.98
C SER A 403 3.08 -14.30 -12.96
N ILE A 404 3.22 -13.31 -13.85
CA ILE A 404 4.32 -13.20 -14.81
C ILE A 404 5.64 -13.08 -14.06
N GLU A 405 5.74 -12.15 -13.11
CA GLU A 405 6.96 -11.94 -12.33
C GLU A 405 7.30 -13.18 -11.49
N PHE A 406 6.33 -13.70 -10.74
CA PHE A 406 6.50 -14.92 -9.93
C PHE A 406 6.97 -16.10 -10.79
N SER A 407 6.42 -16.29 -11.99
CA SER A 407 6.78 -17.38 -12.89
C SER A 407 8.23 -17.33 -13.35
N ALA A 408 8.76 -16.14 -13.59
CA ALA A 408 10.14 -15.95 -13.99
C ALA A 408 11.12 -16.37 -12.88
N TYR A 409 10.80 -16.08 -11.61
CA TYR A 409 11.57 -16.57 -10.46
C TYR A 409 11.41 -18.06 -10.24
N CYS A 410 10.16 -18.58 -10.28
CA CYS A 410 9.88 -20.00 -10.09
C CYS A 410 10.55 -20.88 -11.14
N SER A 411 10.57 -20.45 -12.40
CA SER A 411 11.24 -21.18 -13.47
C SER A 411 12.72 -21.41 -13.17
N GLU A 412 13.44 -20.43 -12.64
CA GLU A 412 14.83 -20.56 -12.21
C GLU A 412 14.99 -21.45 -10.97
N ILE A 413 14.09 -21.29 -10.00
CA ILE A 413 14.07 -22.09 -8.77
C ILE A 413 13.90 -23.58 -9.13
N PHE A 414 12.94 -23.90 -9.99
CA PHE A 414 12.69 -25.29 -10.44
C PHE A 414 13.88 -25.84 -11.22
N ARG A 415 14.41 -25.06 -12.18
CA ARG A 415 15.59 -25.48 -12.96
C ARG A 415 16.81 -25.73 -12.06
N SER A 416 17.05 -24.85 -11.11
CA SER A 416 18.15 -25.00 -10.16
C SER A 416 17.99 -26.25 -9.30
N GLY A 417 16.79 -26.50 -8.78
CA GLY A 417 16.51 -27.70 -8.00
C GLY A 417 16.64 -29.02 -8.79
N ILE A 418 16.18 -29.02 -10.04
CA ILE A 418 16.34 -30.20 -10.93
C ILE A 418 17.83 -30.45 -11.23
N ASN A 419 18.58 -29.38 -11.52
CA ASN A 419 20.03 -29.50 -11.81
C ASN A 419 20.88 -29.84 -10.57
N ALA A 420 20.35 -29.67 -9.36
CA ALA A 420 21.03 -30.09 -8.13
C ALA A 420 21.03 -31.59 -7.91
N VAL A 421 20.15 -32.34 -8.62
CA VAL A 421 20.13 -33.79 -8.55
C VAL A 421 21.31 -34.36 -9.36
N PRO A 422 22.16 -35.21 -8.76
CA PRO A 422 23.30 -35.79 -9.48
C PRO A 422 22.89 -36.54 -10.75
N PRO A 423 23.54 -36.28 -11.89
CA PRO A 423 23.14 -36.90 -13.19
C PRO A 423 23.25 -38.40 -13.21
N GLY A 424 24.00 -39.01 -12.29
CA GLY A 424 24.07 -40.47 -12.08
C GLY A 424 22.72 -41.07 -11.69
N GLN A 425 21.85 -40.33 -11.00
CA GLN A 425 20.51 -40.81 -10.61
C GLN A 425 19.64 -41.13 -11.83
N ALA A 426 19.63 -40.26 -12.83
CA ALA A 426 18.89 -40.46 -14.07
C ALA A 426 19.45 -41.67 -14.88
N LYS A 427 20.80 -41.77 -14.92
CA LYS A 427 21.47 -42.91 -15.62
C LYS A 427 21.16 -44.25 -14.93
N ALA A 428 21.22 -44.30 -13.61
CA ALA A 428 20.90 -45.50 -12.84
C ALA A 428 19.44 -45.93 -13.04
N ALA A 429 18.49 -45.00 -12.98
CA ALA A 429 17.08 -45.29 -13.25
C ALA A 429 16.87 -45.86 -14.67
N THR A 430 17.53 -45.24 -15.67
CA THR A 430 17.45 -45.76 -17.06
C THR A 430 18.06 -47.16 -17.19
N ALA A 431 19.17 -47.46 -16.50
CA ALA A 431 19.78 -48.79 -16.47
C ALA A 431 18.88 -49.84 -15.82
N LEU A 432 18.00 -49.44 -14.90
CA LEU A 432 16.96 -50.28 -14.28
C LEU A 432 15.69 -50.40 -15.14
N GLY A 433 15.66 -49.82 -16.36
CA GLY A 433 14.55 -49.94 -17.29
C GLY A 433 13.46 -48.88 -17.15
N PHE A 434 13.65 -47.88 -16.29
CA PHE A 434 12.67 -46.79 -16.15
C PHE A 434 12.60 -45.95 -17.44
N GLY A 435 11.38 -45.64 -17.88
CA GLY A 435 11.14 -44.68 -18.96
C GLY A 435 11.49 -43.26 -18.54
N LYS A 436 11.64 -42.34 -19.50
CA LYS A 436 12.02 -40.91 -19.22
C LYS A 436 11.08 -40.23 -18.26
N LEU A 437 9.76 -40.38 -18.43
CA LEU A 437 8.75 -39.76 -17.59
C LEU A 437 8.75 -40.37 -16.19
N GLU A 438 8.91 -41.68 -16.11
CA GLU A 438 8.96 -42.44 -14.86
C GLU A 438 10.24 -42.08 -14.06
N THR A 439 11.39 -42.03 -14.74
CA THR A 439 12.65 -41.52 -14.16
C THR A 439 12.48 -40.13 -13.58
N PHE A 440 11.85 -39.22 -14.33
CA PHE A 440 11.62 -37.85 -13.84
C PHE A 440 10.71 -37.84 -12.61
N HIS A 441 9.55 -38.49 -12.70
CA HIS A 441 8.54 -38.40 -11.64
C HIS A 441 8.94 -39.19 -10.37
N SER A 442 9.53 -40.38 -10.53
CA SER A 442 9.80 -41.29 -9.41
C SER A 442 11.19 -41.12 -8.79
N VAL A 443 12.16 -40.56 -9.54
CA VAL A 443 13.55 -40.47 -9.09
C VAL A 443 14.03 -39.02 -8.98
N ILE A 444 13.85 -38.23 -10.04
CA ILE A 444 14.41 -36.85 -10.09
C ILE A 444 13.54 -35.87 -9.30
N LEU A 445 12.23 -35.84 -9.55
CA LEU A 445 11.32 -34.86 -8.95
C LEU A 445 11.30 -34.92 -7.42
N PRO A 446 11.23 -36.11 -6.76
CA PRO A 446 11.27 -36.18 -5.29
C PRO A 446 12.57 -35.61 -4.69
N GLN A 447 13.71 -35.84 -5.36
CA GLN A 447 15.00 -35.32 -4.92
C GLN A 447 15.10 -33.79 -5.20
N ALA A 448 14.66 -33.34 -6.36
CA ALA A 448 14.64 -31.95 -6.75
C ALA A 448 13.74 -31.09 -5.83
N LEU A 449 12.62 -31.66 -5.34
CA LEU A 449 11.71 -31.00 -4.40
C LEU A 449 12.43 -30.50 -3.13
N VAL A 450 13.38 -31.30 -2.61
CA VAL A 450 14.16 -30.90 -1.42
C VAL A 450 14.96 -29.63 -1.67
N HIS A 451 15.47 -29.47 -2.88
CA HIS A 451 16.34 -28.36 -3.26
C HIS A 451 15.55 -27.10 -3.62
N PHE A 452 14.39 -27.24 -4.30
CA PHE A 452 13.67 -26.06 -4.75
C PHE A 452 12.56 -25.58 -3.79
N LEU A 453 12.03 -26.44 -2.92
CA LEU A 453 10.91 -26.07 -2.04
C LEU A 453 11.25 -24.93 -1.07
N PRO A 454 12.43 -24.86 -0.41
CA PRO A 454 12.77 -23.73 0.44
C PRO A 454 12.82 -22.37 -0.29
N PRO A 455 13.55 -22.23 -1.43
CA PRO A 455 13.53 -20.95 -2.16
C PRO A 455 12.16 -20.63 -2.78
N TYR A 456 11.37 -21.63 -3.18
CA TYR A 456 10.00 -21.43 -3.64
C TYR A 456 9.09 -20.88 -2.53
N SER A 457 9.21 -21.41 -1.31
CA SER A 457 8.51 -20.88 -0.13
C SER A 457 8.88 -19.44 0.13
N GLY A 458 10.16 -19.08 -0.01
CA GLY A 458 10.64 -17.70 0.09
C GLY A 458 10.02 -16.77 -0.96
N GLN A 459 9.88 -17.25 -2.20
CA GLN A 459 9.27 -16.48 -3.28
C GLN A 459 7.76 -16.27 -3.06
N LEU A 460 7.03 -17.25 -2.52
CA LEU A 460 5.62 -17.08 -2.15
C LEU A 460 5.44 -15.98 -1.09
N ILE A 461 6.31 -15.95 -0.09
CA ILE A 461 6.29 -14.89 0.95
C ILE A 461 6.61 -13.52 0.34
N ALA A 462 7.56 -13.47 -0.61
CA ALA A 462 7.88 -12.23 -1.33
C ALA A 462 6.66 -11.72 -2.12
N THR A 463 5.89 -12.61 -2.75
CA THR A 463 4.66 -12.26 -3.48
C THR A 463 3.60 -11.65 -2.57
N VAL A 464 3.41 -12.17 -1.35
CA VAL A 464 2.49 -11.56 -0.38
C VAL A 464 2.87 -10.10 -0.09
N LYS A 465 4.17 -9.81 0.10
CA LYS A 465 4.64 -8.43 0.35
C LYS A 465 4.51 -7.55 -0.90
N MET A 466 4.67 -8.14 -2.07
CA MET A 466 4.58 -7.44 -3.35
C MET A 466 3.17 -6.94 -3.64
N THR A 467 2.12 -7.57 -3.08
CA THR A 467 0.74 -7.07 -3.26
C THR A 467 0.56 -5.63 -2.76
N SER A 468 1.42 -5.13 -1.87
CA SER A 468 1.39 -3.75 -1.37
C SER A 468 1.49 -2.68 -2.46
N VAL A 469 1.95 -3.03 -3.67
CA VAL A 469 1.99 -2.09 -4.80
C VAL A 469 0.70 -2.11 -5.65
N ALA A 470 -0.25 -2.99 -5.36
CA ALA A 470 -1.52 -3.10 -6.10
C ALA A 470 -2.36 -1.82 -6.04
N GLY A 471 -2.20 -1.04 -4.96
CA GLY A 471 -2.85 0.25 -4.78
C GLY A 471 -2.54 1.30 -5.85
N TYR A 472 -1.44 1.13 -6.62
CA TYR A 472 -1.11 2.03 -7.73
C TYR A 472 -2.08 1.95 -8.91
N ILE A 473 -2.82 0.84 -9.05
CA ILE A 473 -3.84 0.63 -10.09
C ILE A 473 -5.21 0.29 -9.51
N SER A 474 -5.64 1.00 -8.47
CA SER A 474 -7.00 0.94 -7.90
C SER A 474 -7.35 -0.32 -7.10
N VAL A 475 -6.43 -1.23 -6.86
CA VAL A 475 -6.73 -2.42 -6.06
C VAL A 475 -6.54 -2.10 -4.58
N ILE A 476 -7.64 -2.14 -3.82
CA ILE A 476 -7.60 -1.87 -2.37
C ILE A 476 -7.10 -3.13 -1.65
N ASP A 477 -5.78 -3.27 -1.59
CA ASP A 477 -5.09 -4.24 -0.73
C ASP A 477 -4.99 -3.74 0.72
N LEU A 478 -4.35 -4.50 1.59
CA LEU A 478 -4.18 -4.12 3.00
C LEU A 478 -3.41 -2.80 3.17
N THR A 479 -2.42 -2.52 2.32
CA THR A 479 -1.64 -1.27 2.38
C THR A 479 -2.48 -0.08 1.95
N LYS A 480 -3.19 -0.18 0.82
CA LYS A 480 -4.09 0.88 0.35
C LYS A 480 -5.24 1.11 1.33
N ALA A 481 -5.78 0.06 1.95
CA ALA A 481 -6.77 0.18 3.02
C ALA A 481 -6.25 0.98 4.22
N SER A 482 -4.99 0.75 4.61
CA SER A 482 -4.31 1.53 5.65
C SER A 482 -4.12 3.00 5.24
N ASP A 483 -3.73 3.26 3.99
CA ASP A 483 -3.56 4.62 3.47
C ASP A 483 -4.88 5.40 3.45
N ILE A 484 -5.99 4.74 3.09
CA ILE A 484 -7.34 5.31 3.18
C ILE A 484 -7.65 5.75 4.62
N ILE A 485 -7.32 4.93 5.62
CA ILE A 485 -7.55 5.27 7.03
C ILE A 485 -6.63 6.40 7.48
N ARG A 486 -5.34 6.35 7.10
CA ARG A 486 -4.36 7.39 7.42
C ARG A 486 -4.78 8.77 6.92
N SER A 487 -5.24 8.83 5.68
CA SER A 487 -5.71 10.09 5.07
C SER A 487 -6.94 10.67 5.78
N ARG A 488 -7.78 9.81 6.38
CA ARG A 488 -8.99 10.23 7.11
C ARG A 488 -8.74 10.56 8.58
N THR A 489 -7.72 9.97 9.17
CA THR A 489 -7.39 10.18 10.59
C THR A 489 -6.27 11.19 10.80
N TYR A 490 -5.56 11.52 9.71
CA TYR A 490 -4.31 12.30 9.74
C TYR A 490 -3.27 11.70 10.69
N GLU A 491 -3.39 10.41 10.98
CA GLU A 491 -2.49 9.65 11.84
C GLU A 491 -1.63 8.70 11.00
N ALA A 492 -0.32 8.91 10.98
CA ALA A 492 0.59 8.02 10.27
C ALA A 492 0.97 6.78 11.09
N PHE A 493 1.25 6.96 12.38
CA PHE A 493 1.93 5.94 13.20
C PHE A 493 1.12 4.66 13.42
N PHE A 494 -0.09 4.79 13.97
CA PHE A 494 -0.84 3.61 14.41
C PHE A 494 -1.35 2.73 13.25
N PRO A 495 -1.94 3.27 12.17
CA PRO A 495 -2.36 2.47 11.04
C PRO A 495 -1.18 1.75 10.35
N LEU A 496 0.00 2.40 10.23
CA LEU A 496 1.21 1.76 9.68
C LEU A 496 1.72 0.64 10.56
N LEU A 497 1.79 0.88 11.88
CA LEU A 497 2.22 -0.15 12.84
C LEU A 497 1.29 -1.36 12.78
N PHE A 498 -0.02 -1.13 12.78
CA PHE A 498 -1.02 -2.20 12.66
C PHE A 498 -0.86 -2.99 11.36
N THR A 499 -0.76 -2.30 10.22
CA THR A 499 -0.55 -2.93 8.91
C THR A 499 0.72 -3.78 8.90
N SER A 500 1.81 -3.25 9.46
CA SER A 500 3.09 -3.99 9.60
C SER A 500 2.93 -5.26 10.43
N VAL A 501 2.20 -5.18 11.55
CA VAL A 501 1.92 -6.34 12.41
C VAL A 501 1.07 -7.38 11.67
N VAL A 502 0.06 -6.95 10.91
CA VAL A 502 -0.80 -7.87 10.14
C VAL A 502 0.00 -8.58 9.04
N TYR A 503 0.85 -7.85 8.26
CA TYR A 503 1.75 -8.48 7.29
C TYR A 503 2.72 -9.46 7.95
N PHE A 504 3.28 -9.10 9.09
CA PHE A 504 4.18 -9.96 9.85
C PHE A 504 3.49 -11.27 10.28
N LEU A 505 2.29 -11.17 10.85
CA LEU A 505 1.50 -12.34 11.25
C LEU A 505 1.10 -13.20 10.06
N LEU A 506 0.70 -12.58 8.94
CA LEU A 506 0.37 -13.27 7.71
C LEU A 506 1.58 -14.03 7.16
N CYS A 507 2.76 -13.41 7.13
CA CYS A 507 4.00 -14.07 6.71
C CYS A 507 4.38 -15.23 7.64
N ILE A 508 4.28 -15.07 8.96
CA ILE A 508 4.55 -16.16 9.93
C ILE A 508 3.58 -17.32 9.72
N LEU A 509 2.29 -17.03 9.53
CA LEU A 509 1.29 -18.05 9.27
C LEU A 509 1.65 -18.83 7.99
N LEU A 510 1.96 -18.13 6.90
CA LEU A 510 2.36 -18.73 5.64
C LEU A 510 3.63 -19.57 5.78
N ILE A 511 4.67 -19.06 6.44
CA ILE A 511 5.91 -19.80 6.75
C ILE A 511 5.59 -21.07 7.52
N SER A 512 4.72 -21.00 8.51
CA SER A 512 4.34 -22.14 9.35
C SER A 512 3.61 -23.21 8.56
N LEU A 513 2.69 -22.81 7.66
CA LEU A 513 1.96 -23.71 6.77
C LEU A 513 2.90 -24.38 5.76
N LEU A 514 3.80 -23.61 5.13
CA LEU A 514 4.77 -24.13 4.16
C LEU A 514 5.76 -25.11 4.83
N ARG A 515 6.29 -24.77 5.99
CA ARG A 515 7.15 -25.70 6.78
C ARG A 515 6.40 -26.97 7.21
N ALA A 516 5.10 -26.88 7.49
CA ALA A 516 4.28 -28.07 7.79
C ALA A 516 4.11 -28.95 6.56
N ALA A 517 3.91 -28.36 5.39
CA ALA A 517 3.84 -29.05 4.10
C ALA A 517 5.19 -29.71 3.75
N GLU A 518 6.31 -28.98 3.89
CA GLU A 518 7.67 -29.54 3.71
C GLU A 518 7.92 -30.79 4.57
N LYS A 519 7.54 -30.74 5.84
CA LYS A 519 7.71 -31.88 6.76
C LYS A 519 6.89 -33.11 6.38
N ARG A 520 5.75 -32.93 5.68
CA ARG A 520 4.94 -34.05 5.18
C ARG A 520 5.53 -34.68 3.94
N ILE A 521 6.16 -33.89 3.08
CA ILE A 521 6.79 -34.35 1.84
C ILE A 521 8.10 -35.08 2.12
N HIS A 522 8.84 -34.76 3.20
CA HIS A 522 10.13 -35.32 3.55
C HIS A 522 10.22 -35.94 4.96
N PRO A 523 9.60 -37.09 5.20
CA PRO A 523 9.73 -37.79 6.48
C PRO A 523 11.17 -38.30 6.76
N GLN A 524 11.95 -38.59 5.72
CA GLN A 524 13.30 -39.21 5.83
C GLN A 524 14.37 -38.23 6.37
N GLN A 525 14.27 -36.93 6.15
CA GLN A 525 15.21 -35.98 6.77
C GLN A 525 15.13 -35.98 8.31
N ARG A 526 14.06 -36.51 8.86
CA ARG A 526 13.91 -36.65 10.32
C ARG A 526 14.81 -37.76 10.88
N HIS A 527 15.05 -38.82 10.13
CA HIS A 527 15.95 -39.91 10.54
C HIS A 527 17.42 -39.52 10.39
N VAL A 528 17.82 -39.00 9.21
CA VAL A 528 19.20 -38.60 8.94
C VAL A 528 19.65 -37.47 9.89
N ARG A 529 18.77 -36.52 10.17
CA ARG A 529 19.08 -35.44 11.13
C ARG A 529 19.13 -35.92 12.59
N LYS A 530 18.38 -36.95 12.95
CA LYS A 530 18.49 -37.59 14.25
C LYS A 530 19.79 -38.40 14.36
N GLU A 531 20.14 -39.18 13.35
CA GLU A 531 21.40 -39.92 13.32
C GLU A 531 22.61 -38.98 13.33
N ILE A 532 22.61 -37.89 12.56
CA ILE A 532 23.68 -36.90 12.59
C ILE A 532 23.75 -36.20 13.97
N VAL A 533 22.62 -35.88 14.59
CA VAL A 533 22.59 -35.30 15.93
C VAL A 533 23.08 -36.31 16.97
N GLU A 534 22.70 -37.58 16.87
CA GLU A 534 23.19 -38.64 17.73
C GLU A 534 24.70 -38.92 17.55
N ILE A 535 25.18 -38.85 16.28
CA ILE A 535 26.62 -38.96 15.97
C ILE A 535 27.38 -37.76 16.53
N VAL A 536 26.87 -36.52 16.31
CA VAL A 536 27.50 -35.30 16.85
C VAL A 536 27.44 -35.25 18.37
N GLU A 537 26.37 -35.72 19.02
CA GLU A 537 26.27 -35.84 20.47
C GLU A 537 27.17 -36.95 20.99
N ALA A 538 27.36 -38.04 20.26
CA ALA A 538 28.35 -39.07 20.60
C ALA A 538 29.80 -38.56 20.46
N PHE A 539 30.09 -37.73 19.49
CA PHE A 539 31.41 -37.10 19.35
C PHE A 539 31.68 -35.99 20.38
N HIS A 540 30.66 -35.29 20.90
CA HIS A 540 30.81 -34.28 21.97
C HIS A 540 30.62 -34.82 23.38
N GLY A 541 30.22 -36.07 23.50
CA GLY A 541 30.06 -36.73 24.80
C GLY A 541 31.35 -37.31 25.39
N ASP A 542 32.44 -37.32 24.65
CA ASP A 542 33.72 -37.95 25.04
C ASP A 542 34.88 -36.92 25.23
N ASP A 543 34.56 -35.65 25.45
CA ASP A 543 35.58 -34.56 25.65
C ASP A 543 36.29 -34.61 27.00
N ASP A 544 36.17 -35.71 27.78
CA ASP A 544 36.98 -35.95 28.98
C ASP A 544 38.07 -37.02 28.78
N LYS A 545 38.29 -37.50 27.57
CA LYS A 545 39.39 -38.45 27.29
C LYS A 545 40.15 -38.13 26.02
N ALA A 546 41.33 -37.51 26.22
CA ALA A 546 42.54 -37.56 25.39
C ALA A 546 42.38 -37.47 23.85
N PHE A 547 42.75 -36.33 23.34
CA PHE A 547 43.18 -36.13 21.96
C PHE A 547 44.30 -37.12 21.59
N VAL A 548 43.96 -38.15 20.81
CA VAL A 548 44.95 -38.97 20.13
C VAL A 548 45.14 -38.42 18.72
N PRO A 549 46.31 -37.86 18.36
CA PRO A 549 46.55 -37.42 17.00
C PRO A 549 46.61 -38.62 16.07
N LEU A 550 45.89 -38.51 14.95
CA LEU A 550 45.94 -39.48 13.85
C LEU A 550 47.36 -39.54 13.28
N PRO A 551 47.97 -40.74 13.13
CA PRO A 551 49.29 -40.88 12.54
C PRO A 551 49.17 -40.66 11.03
N GLY A 552 49.81 -39.61 10.49
CA GLY A 552 49.97 -39.48 9.02
C GLY A 552 49.83 -38.08 8.42
N ALA A 553 49.95 -36.98 9.16
CA ALA A 553 50.02 -35.66 8.59
C ALA A 553 51.45 -35.04 8.75
N GLU A 554 52.46 -35.73 8.17
CA GLU A 554 53.72 -35.09 7.80
C GLU A 554 53.94 -35.36 6.27
N LYS A 555 53.71 -34.33 5.48
CA LYS A 555 54.47 -33.71 4.38
C LYS A 555 53.56 -32.91 3.47
#